data_d111e3bd9d5ba25716b26370ee3ac1ff
#
_entry.id   d111e3bd9d5ba25716b26370ee3ac1ff
#
_cell.length_a   1.000
_cell.length_b   1.000
_cell.length_c   1.000
_cell.angle_alpha   90.00
_cell.angle_beta   90.00
_cell.angle_gamma   90.00
#
_symmetry.space_group_name_H-M   'P 1'
#
loop_
_entity.id
_entity.type
_entity.pdbx_description
1 polymer ?
#
loop_
_entity_poly.entity_id
_entity_poly.type
_entity_poly.pdbx_seq_one_letter_code
_entity_poly.pdbx_strand_id
1 'polypeptide(L)'
;MKLLSTIAAVLISISAFSQDLIEYNESTYSLNGEELSMQQIDDLTLLHKAGRGNFRRGKWLNKMHKDILLRRANNTVNVIGGAATGFFGGIGVLVSGFVLADGSFLLGAKAVLLGATTGLCVVSYKAFSGIVLSKKGCLRKRDKEFNTVADKINEAVQASNQ
;
A
#
# COMPACT_ATOMS: atom_id res chain seq x y z
N MET A 1 27.85 10.52 14.62
CA MET A 1 27.62 10.02 15.99
C MET A 1 26.35 10.58 16.65
N LYS A 2 25.94 11.85 16.43
CA LYS A 2 24.70 12.42 17.03
C LYS A 2 23.40 11.73 16.55
N LEU A 3 23.35 11.24 15.30
CA LEU A 3 22.16 10.57 14.75
C LEU A 3 21.87 9.22 15.43
N LEU A 4 22.92 8.44 15.70
CA LEU A 4 22.80 7.14 16.38
C LEU A 4 22.33 7.30 17.83
N SER A 5 22.74 8.37 18.52
CA SER A 5 22.31 8.63 19.90
C SER A 5 20.84 9.06 19.97
N THR A 6 20.35 9.80 18.97
CA THR A 6 18.93 10.21 18.90
C THR A 6 18.04 9.02 18.59
N ILE A 7 18.45 8.13 17.67
CA ILE A 7 17.72 6.90 17.36
C ILE A 7 17.71 5.97 18.58
N ALA A 8 18.84 5.82 19.29
CA ALA A 8 18.91 5.01 20.50
C ALA A 8 18.04 5.58 21.63
N ALA A 9 17.96 6.90 21.80
CA ALA A 9 17.12 7.52 22.82
C ALA A 9 15.61 7.32 22.53
N VAL A 10 15.20 7.41 21.26
CA VAL A 10 13.83 7.12 20.83
C VAL A 10 13.50 5.63 21.03
N LEU A 11 14.45 4.73 20.73
CA LEU A 11 14.27 3.29 20.91
C LEU A 11 14.14 2.89 22.38
N ILE A 12 14.92 3.51 23.28
CA ILE A 12 14.86 3.24 24.72
C ILE A 12 13.56 3.74 25.32
N SER A 13 13.04 4.88 24.87
CA SER A 13 11.73 5.38 25.30
C SER A 13 10.57 4.49 24.86
N ILE A 14 10.63 3.93 23.64
CA ILE A 14 9.61 3.01 23.13
C ILE A 14 9.59 1.67 23.89
N SER A 15 10.75 1.18 24.33
CA SER A 15 10.83 -0.08 25.07
C SER A 15 10.42 0.02 26.55
N ALA A 16 10.37 1.23 27.12
CA ALA A 16 9.99 1.46 28.51
C ALA A 16 8.47 1.63 28.74
N PHE A 17 7.69 1.86 27.66
CA PHE A 17 6.25 2.15 27.74
C PHE A 17 5.45 1.10 26.95
N SER A 18 4.96 0.10 27.68
CA SER A 18 4.24 -1.05 27.10
C SER A 18 2.81 -0.76 26.59
N GLN A 19 2.41 0.50 26.42
CA GLN A 19 1.06 0.86 25.93
C GLN A 19 1.03 2.06 24.97
N ASP A 20 2.17 2.59 24.56
CA ASP A 20 2.21 3.79 23.74
C ASP A 20 2.01 3.44 22.26
N LEU A 21 0.84 3.76 21.75
CA LEU A 21 0.47 3.53 20.37
C LEU A 21 0.79 4.77 19.53
N ILE A 22 1.31 4.53 18.34
CA ILE A 22 1.46 5.58 17.34
C ILE A 22 0.07 5.91 16.80
N GLU A 23 -0.30 7.17 16.86
CA GLU A 23 -1.51 7.70 16.27
C GLU A 23 -1.19 8.54 15.04
N TYR A 24 -2.07 8.49 14.04
CA TYR A 24 -2.02 9.39 12.90
C TYR A 24 -3.28 10.26 12.89
N ASN A 25 -3.11 11.55 13.09
CA ASN A 25 -4.20 12.51 13.12
C ASN A 25 -3.83 13.76 12.32
N GLU A 26 -4.78 14.30 11.56
CA GLU A 26 -4.65 15.59 10.83
C GLU A 26 -3.32 15.77 10.06
N SER A 27 -2.79 14.71 9.47
CA SER A 27 -1.55 14.70 8.69
C SER A 27 -0.24 14.59 9.51
N THR A 28 -0.33 14.39 10.81
CA THR A 28 0.82 14.20 11.69
C THR A 28 0.74 12.86 12.40
N TYR A 29 1.91 12.31 12.72
CA TYR A 29 2.03 11.14 13.60
C TYR A 29 2.38 11.62 15.00
N SER A 30 1.81 11.01 16.00
CA SER A 30 2.15 11.28 17.40
C SER A 30 2.35 9.98 18.16
N LEU A 31 3.21 10.06 19.19
CA LEU A 31 3.43 9.03 20.19
C LEU A 31 3.35 9.73 21.55
N ASN A 32 2.40 9.36 22.38
CA ASN A 32 2.16 10.04 23.69
C ASN A 32 1.93 11.54 23.59
N GLY A 33 1.35 12.02 22.50
CA GLY A 33 1.14 13.44 22.27
C GLY A 33 2.37 14.19 21.73
N GLU A 34 3.52 13.55 21.61
CA GLU A 34 4.69 14.10 20.93
C GLU A 34 4.63 13.84 19.43
N GLU A 35 4.83 14.89 18.63
CA GLU A 35 4.79 14.78 17.17
C GLU A 35 6.03 14.05 16.64
N LEU A 36 5.80 13.00 15.81
CA LEU A 36 6.83 12.26 15.13
C LEU A 36 7.07 12.79 13.73
N SER A 37 8.32 12.99 13.37
CA SER A 37 8.70 13.35 12.01
C SER A 37 8.49 12.19 11.03
N MET A 38 8.30 12.52 9.75
CA MET A 38 8.19 11.50 8.68
C MET A 38 9.45 10.63 8.55
N GLN A 39 10.61 11.11 8.99
CA GLN A 39 11.84 10.33 8.99
C GLN A 39 11.82 9.28 10.11
N GLN A 40 11.40 9.65 11.31
CA GLN A 40 11.25 8.71 12.42
C GLN A 40 10.25 7.60 12.09
N ILE A 41 9.15 7.92 11.40
CA ILE A 41 8.19 6.91 10.95
C ILE A 41 8.81 6.00 9.87
N ASP A 42 9.60 6.52 8.92
CA ASP A 42 10.31 5.68 7.93
C ASP A 42 11.27 4.71 8.64
N ASP A 43 12.02 5.20 9.63
CA ASP A 43 12.93 4.39 10.43
C ASP A 43 12.18 3.31 11.25
N LEU A 44 11.04 3.65 11.85
CA LEU A 44 10.17 2.68 12.53
C LEU A 44 9.61 1.61 11.57
N THR A 45 9.20 1.99 10.35
CA THR A 45 8.75 1.00 9.37
C THR A 45 9.86 0.06 8.94
N LEU A 46 11.11 0.52 8.94
CA LEU A 46 12.29 -0.30 8.66
C LEU A 46 12.63 -1.22 9.83
N LEU A 47 12.64 -0.69 11.04
CA LEU A 47 12.97 -1.42 12.26
C LEU A 47 12.00 -2.59 12.47
N HIS A 48 10.70 -2.31 12.42
CA HIS A 48 9.66 -3.32 12.65
C HIS A 48 9.29 -4.10 11.39
N LYS A 49 9.91 -3.81 10.23
CA LYS A 49 9.59 -4.41 8.91
C LYS A 49 8.09 -4.34 8.58
N ALA A 50 7.38 -3.33 9.09
CA ALA A 50 5.94 -3.18 9.03
C ALA A 50 5.53 -1.88 8.33
N GLY A 51 4.48 -1.91 7.51
CA GLY A 51 3.86 -0.72 6.92
C GLY A 51 4.66 0.03 5.86
N ARG A 52 5.89 -0.38 5.50
CA ARG A 52 6.78 0.35 4.59
C ARG A 52 6.17 0.63 3.21
N GLY A 53 5.42 -0.34 2.66
CA GLY A 53 4.72 -0.17 1.37
C GLY A 53 3.64 0.91 1.45
N ASN A 54 2.86 0.91 2.52
CA ASN A 54 1.83 1.91 2.79
C ASN A 54 2.45 3.30 2.99
N PHE A 55 3.56 3.39 3.74
CA PHE A 55 4.29 4.64 3.95
C PHE A 55 4.77 5.27 2.64
N ARG A 56 5.44 4.49 1.77
CA ARG A 56 5.88 4.95 0.44
C ARG A 56 4.70 5.41 -0.42
N ARG A 57 3.59 4.68 -0.38
CA ARG A 57 2.37 5.02 -1.10
C ARG A 57 1.73 6.30 -0.56
N GLY A 58 1.69 6.50 0.75
CA GLY A 58 1.25 7.73 1.40
C GLY A 58 2.10 8.94 0.98
N LYS A 59 3.44 8.82 0.98
CA LYS A 59 4.36 9.86 0.46
C LYS A 59 4.10 10.18 -1.01
N TRP A 60 3.87 9.17 -1.84
CA TRP A 60 3.53 9.34 -3.25
C TRP A 60 2.21 10.08 -3.44
N LEU A 61 1.16 9.71 -2.71
CA LEU A 61 -0.14 10.38 -2.74
C LEU A 61 -0.03 11.84 -2.28
N ASN A 62 0.79 12.13 -1.28
CA ASN A 62 1.06 13.50 -0.83
C ASN A 62 1.75 14.33 -1.92
N LYS A 63 2.68 13.74 -2.69
CA LYS A 63 3.30 14.39 -3.85
C LYS A 63 2.26 14.66 -4.95
N MET A 64 1.43 13.68 -5.30
CA MET A 64 0.36 13.84 -6.29
C MET A 64 -0.70 14.87 -5.86
N HIS A 65 -0.95 15.03 -4.57
CA HIS A 65 -1.84 16.08 -4.07
C HIS A 65 -1.34 17.47 -4.44
N LYS A 66 -0.02 17.70 -4.33
CA LYS A 66 0.62 19.00 -4.61
C LYS A 66 0.80 19.25 -6.11
N ASP A 67 0.97 18.19 -6.92
CA ASP A 67 1.29 18.27 -8.34
C ASP A 67 0.14 17.71 -9.21
N ILE A 68 -0.53 18.63 -9.93
CA ILE A 68 -1.64 18.27 -10.82
C ILE A 68 -1.18 17.47 -12.05
N LEU A 69 0.01 17.75 -12.57
CA LEU A 69 0.54 17.04 -13.74
C LEU A 69 0.88 15.60 -13.38
N LEU A 70 1.53 15.41 -12.24
CA LEU A 70 1.84 14.09 -11.71
C LEU A 70 0.57 13.27 -11.48
N ARG A 71 -0.50 13.90 -10.95
CA ARG A 71 -1.78 13.24 -10.74
C ARG A 71 -2.45 12.84 -12.05
N ARG A 72 -2.42 13.73 -13.06
CA ARG A 72 -2.95 13.42 -14.39
C ARG A 72 -2.18 12.28 -15.04
N ALA A 73 -0.84 12.34 -15.04
CA ALA A 73 0.00 11.27 -15.57
C ALA A 73 -0.28 9.92 -14.91
N ASN A 74 -0.35 9.89 -13.57
CA ASN A 74 -0.71 8.67 -12.84
C ASN A 74 -2.09 8.12 -13.25
N ASN A 75 -3.10 8.99 -13.38
CA ASN A 75 -4.43 8.56 -13.79
C ASN A 75 -4.43 8.02 -15.23
N THR A 76 -3.72 8.67 -16.14
CA THR A 76 -3.59 8.20 -17.52
C THR A 76 -2.95 6.82 -17.58
N VAL A 77 -1.85 6.61 -16.88
CA VAL A 77 -1.18 5.29 -16.80
C VAL A 77 -2.12 4.24 -16.22
N ASN A 78 -2.86 4.56 -15.15
CA ASN A 78 -3.80 3.62 -14.53
C ASN A 78 -4.99 3.30 -15.45
N VAL A 79 -5.51 4.27 -16.20
CA VAL A 79 -6.59 4.03 -17.18
C VAL A 79 -6.11 3.16 -18.31
N ILE A 80 -4.96 3.49 -18.93
CA ILE A 80 -4.41 2.69 -20.04
C ILE A 80 -4.07 1.28 -19.57
N GLY A 81 -3.34 1.17 -18.45
CA GLY A 81 -2.97 -0.14 -17.89
C GLY A 81 -4.17 -0.98 -17.48
N GLY A 82 -5.17 -0.35 -16.83
CA GLY A 82 -6.40 -1.02 -16.44
C GLY A 82 -7.24 -1.46 -17.63
N ALA A 83 -7.34 -0.64 -18.68
CA ALA A 83 -8.06 -0.99 -19.90
C ALA A 83 -7.37 -2.15 -20.65
N ALA A 84 -6.05 -2.08 -20.83
CA ALA A 84 -5.30 -3.13 -21.49
C ALA A 84 -5.41 -4.48 -20.73
N THR A 85 -5.13 -4.48 -19.42
CA THR A 85 -5.22 -5.70 -18.62
C THR A 85 -6.65 -6.22 -18.49
N GLY A 86 -7.66 -5.33 -18.45
CA GLY A 86 -9.06 -5.70 -18.46
C GLY A 86 -9.51 -6.33 -19.76
N PHE A 87 -9.04 -5.82 -20.91
CA PHE A 87 -9.32 -6.39 -22.23
C PHE A 87 -8.74 -7.80 -22.35
N PHE A 88 -7.46 -7.99 -22.05
CA PHE A 88 -6.84 -9.32 -22.09
C PHE A 88 -7.41 -10.27 -21.03
N GLY A 89 -7.76 -9.76 -19.85
CA GLY A 89 -8.44 -10.53 -18.83
C GLY A 89 -9.82 -11.00 -19.27
N GLY A 90 -10.60 -10.14 -19.95
CA GLY A 90 -11.90 -10.48 -20.53
C GLY A 90 -11.81 -11.57 -21.59
N ILE A 91 -10.86 -11.45 -22.53
CA ILE A 91 -10.57 -12.50 -23.52
C ILE A 91 -10.19 -13.80 -22.79
N GLY A 92 -9.33 -13.72 -21.79
CA GLY A 92 -8.91 -14.87 -20.99
C GLY A 92 -10.07 -15.58 -20.30
N VAL A 93 -11.06 -14.84 -19.79
CA VAL A 93 -12.29 -15.43 -19.20
C VAL A 93 -13.05 -16.23 -20.24
N LEU A 94 -13.26 -15.67 -21.44
CA LEU A 94 -13.95 -16.37 -22.53
C LEU A 94 -13.22 -17.65 -22.96
N VAL A 95 -11.92 -17.55 -23.20
CA VAL A 95 -11.08 -18.71 -23.55
C VAL A 95 -11.08 -19.75 -22.44
N SER A 96 -10.99 -19.33 -21.18
CA SER A 96 -11.04 -20.25 -20.02
C SER A 96 -12.37 -21.00 -19.97
N GLY A 97 -13.49 -20.35 -20.30
CA GLY A 97 -14.80 -21.00 -20.38
C GLY A 97 -14.82 -22.14 -21.42
N PHE A 98 -14.30 -21.89 -22.62
CA PHE A 98 -14.21 -22.92 -23.66
C PHE A 98 -13.27 -24.07 -23.27
N VAL A 99 -12.07 -23.76 -22.76
CA VAL A 99 -11.09 -24.76 -22.34
C VAL A 99 -11.57 -25.61 -21.17
N LEU A 100 -12.32 -25.03 -20.25
CA LEU A 100 -12.90 -25.78 -19.13
C LEU A 100 -13.99 -26.76 -19.60
N ALA A 101 -14.78 -26.36 -20.60
CA ALA A 101 -15.82 -27.21 -21.18
C ALA A 101 -15.26 -28.37 -22.00
N ASP A 102 -14.05 -28.22 -22.56
CA ASP A 102 -13.41 -29.24 -23.34
C ASP A 102 -12.65 -30.27 -22.48
N GLY A 103 -13.09 -31.51 -22.49
CA GLY A 103 -12.48 -32.63 -21.77
C GLY A 103 -11.05 -33.01 -22.21
N SER A 104 -10.64 -32.60 -23.44
CA SER A 104 -9.35 -32.97 -24.03
C SER A 104 -8.14 -32.22 -23.42
N PHE A 105 -8.35 -31.09 -22.78
CA PHE A 105 -7.27 -30.30 -22.20
C PHE A 105 -6.76 -30.86 -20.87
N LEU A 106 -5.44 -30.93 -20.74
CA LEU A 106 -4.76 -31.33 -19.51
C LEU A 106 -5.12 -30.41 -18.33
N LEU A 107 -5.31 -30.98 -17.16
CA LEU A 107 -5.68 -30.25 -15.92
C LEU A 107 -4.70 -29.12 -15.60
N GLY A 108 -3.39 -29.34 -15.83
CA GLY A 108 -2.35 -28.33 -15.62
C GLY A 108 -2.52 -27.11 -16.53
N ALA A 109 -2.86 -27.29 -17.80
CA ALA A 109 -3.10 -26.19 -18.74
C ALA A 109 -4.33 -25.35 -18.31
N LYS A 110 -5.39 -26.00 -17.84
CA LYS A 110 -6.58 -25.32 -17.29
C LYS A 110 -6.23 -24.47 -16.07
N ALA A 111 -5.44 -25.00 -15.14
CA ALA A 111 -5.01 -24.27 -13.95
C ALA A 111 -4.15 -23.04 -14.28
N VAL A 112 -3.21 -23.16 -15.21
CA VAL A 112 -2.36 -22.04 -15.66
C VAL A 112 -3.21 -20.95 -16.32
N LEU A 113 -4.14 -21.31 -17.18
CA LEU A 113 -5.02 -20.36 -17.87
C LEU A 113 -5.91 -19.60 -16.89
N LEU A 114 -6.53 -20.29 -15.95
CA LEU A 114 -7.35 -19.67 -14.88
C LEU A 114 -6.52 -18.75 -14.00
N GLY A 115 -5.31 -19.15 -13.61
CA GLY A 115 -4.41 -18.35 -12.81
C GLY A 115 -4.00 -17.06 -13.53
N ALA A 116 -3.62 -17.14 -14.80
CA ALA A 116 -3.25 -15.98 -15.61
C ALA A 116 -4.42 -15.01 -15.79
N THR A 117 -5.60 -15.53 -16.11
CA THR A 117 -6.83 -14.74 -16.28
C THR A 117 -7.21 -14.02 -15.00
N THR A 118 -7.23 -14.71 -13.87
CA THR A 118 -7.50 -14.12 -12.56
C THR A 118 -6.48 -13.04 -12.22
N GLY A 119 -5.20 -13.29 -12.49
CA GLY A 119 -4.12 -12.31 -12.30
C GLY A 119 -4.36 -11.03 -13.08
N LEU A 120 -4.72 -11.12 -14.37
CA LEU A 120 -5.03 -9.95 -15.21
C LEU A 120 -6.24 -9.17 -14.69
N CYS A 121 -7.29 -9.84 -14.27
CA CYS A 121 -8.48 -9.18 -13.68
C CYS A 121 -8.12 -8.44 -12.38
N VAL A 122 -7.31 -9.03 -11.51
CA VAL A 122 -6.85 -8.38 -10.27
C VAL A 122 -5.97 -7.17 -10.58
N VAL A 123 -5.06 -7.26 -11.54
CA VAL A 123 -4.21 -6.13 -11.97
C VAL A 123 -5.06 -4.99 -12.54
N SER A 124 -6.04 -5.30 -13.39
CA SER A 124 -6.99 -4.32 -13.93
C SER A 124 -7.76 -3.60 -12.81
N TYR A 125 -8.33 -4.35 -11.89
CA TYR A 125 -9.04 -3.79 -10.74
C TYR A 125 -8.14 -2.87 -9.91
N LYS A 126 -6.90 -3.29 -9.61
CA LYS A 126 -5.94 -2.47 -8.86
C LYS A 126 -5.56 -1.21 -9.61
N ALA A 127 -5.38 -1.26 -10.93
CA ALA A 127 -5.10 -0.09 -11.76
C ALA A 127 -6.25 0.93 -11.67
N PHE A 128 -7.49 0.50 -11.90
CA PHE A 128 -8.65 1.40 -11.79
C PHE A 128 -8.83 1.95 -10.37
N SER A 129 -8.60 1.14 -9.34
CA SER A 129 -8.65 1.61 -7.95
C SER A 129 -7.57 2.65 -7.61
N GLY A 130 -6.48 2.69 -8.39
CA GLY A 130 -5.40 3.67 -8.27
C GLY A 130 -5.76 5.06 -8.79
N ILE A 131 -6.86 5.20 -9.56
CA ILE A 131 -7.28 6.48 -10.13
C ILE A 131 -7.71 7.45 -9.02
N VAL A 132 -7.22 8.68 -9.10
CA VAL A 132 -7.54 9.74 -8.14
C VAL A 132 -7.98 11.00 -8.89
N LEU A 133 -9.28 11.24 -8.92
CA LEU A 133 -9.89 12.31 -9.72
C LEU A 133 -9.74 13.71 -9.08
N SER A 134 -9.62 13.80 -7.75
CA SER A 134 -9.61 15.08 -7.05
C SER A 134 -8.49 15.20 -6.02
N LYS A 135 -8.13 16.45 -5.65
CA LYS A 135 -7.21 16.74 -4.55
C LYS A 135 -7.68 16.13 -3.23
N LYS A 136 -8.98 16.25 -2.93
CA LYS A 136 -9.59 15.68 -1.73
C LYS A 136 -9.51 14.15 -1.70
N GLY A 137 -9.65 13.51 -2.88
CA GLY A 137 -9.46 12.07 -3.02
C GLY A 137 -8.02 11.62 -2.76
N CYS A 138 -7.02 12.43 -3.19
CA CYS A 138 -5.60 12.17 -2.84
C CYS A 138 -5.39 12.22 -1.33
N LEU A 139 -5.89 13.27 -0.66
CA LEU A 139 -5.75 13.42 0.79
C LEU A 139 -6.39 12.25 1.54
N ARG A 140 -7.65 11.92 1.22
CA ARG A 140 -8.34 10.79 1.85
C ARG A 140 -7.62 9.45 1.68
N LYS A 141 -7.08 9.18 0.47
CA LYS A 141 -6.29 7.97 0.24
C LYS A 141 -4.95 8.02 0.98
N ARG A 142 -4.28 9.18 1.01
CA ARG A 142 -3.06 9.39 1.77
C ARG A 142 -3.27 9.10 3.26
N ASP A 143 -4.29 9.70 3.85
CA ASP A 143 -4.58 9.56 5.27
C ASP A 143 -4.91 8.11 5.63
N LYS A 144 -5.65 7.41 4.75
CA LYS A 144 -5.88 5.96 4.91
C LYS A 144 -4.58 5.16 4.90
N GLU A 145 -3.65 5.44 3.98
CA GLU A 145 -2.37 4.74 3.93
C GLU A 145 -1.53 5.02 5.18
N PHE A 146 -1.50 6.26 5.65
CA PHE A 146 -0.75 6.64 6.83
C PHE A 146 -1.36 6.09 8.14
N ASN A 147 -2.68 6.04 8.28
CA ASN A 147 -3.33 5.33 9.38
C ASN A 147 -2.94 3.84 9.38
N THR A 148 -2.98 3.19 8.21
CA THR A 148 -2.55 1.78 8.10
C THR A 148 -1.08 1.58 8.48
N VAL A 149 -0.21 2.59 8.31
CA VAL A 149 1.18 2.52 8.79
C VAL A 149 1.23 2.50 10.30
N ALA A 150 0.51 3.40 10.97
CA ALA A 150 0.43 3.44 12.43
C ALA A 150 -0.06 2.10 12.99
N ASP A 151 -1.18 1.59 12.46
CA ASP A 151 -1.75 0.30 12.88
C ASP A 151 -0.73 -0.83 12.78
N LYS A 152 -0.05 -0.95 11.63
CA LYS A 152 0.93 -2.02 11.40
C LYS A 152 2.17 -1.93 12.27
N ILE A 153 2.65 -0.72 12.57
CA ILE A 153 3.77 -0.56 13.51
C ILE A 153 3.31 -0.96 14.91
N ASN A 154 2.14 -0.51 15.34
CA ASN A 154 1.57 -0.85 16.63
C ASN A 154 1.38 -2.36 16.79
N GLU A 155 0.83 -3.04 15.78
CA GLU A 155 0.70 -4.51 15.76
C GLU A 155 2.08 -5.19 15.90
N ALA A 156 3.09 -4.71 15.17
CA ALA A 156 4.43 -5.29 15.23
C ALA A 156 5.12 -5.06 16.59
N VAL A 157 4.92 -3.89 17.20
CA VAL A 157 5.42 -3.60 18.56
C VAL A 157 4.75 -4.51 19.59
N GLN A 158 3.43 -4.65 19.52
CA GLN A 158 2.70 -5.54 20.43
C GLN A 158 3.13 -7.01 20.30
N ALA A 159 3.33 -7.48 19.05
CA ALA A 159 3.80 -8.84 18.81
C ALA A 159 5.22 -9.10 19.31
N SER A 160 6.07 -8.07 19.39
CA SER A 160 7.45 -8.20 19.91
C SER A 160 7.52 -8.22 21.44
N ASN A 161 6.45 -7.82 22.12
CA ASN A 161 6.36 -7.76 23.58
C ASN A 161 5.67 -8.99 24.19
N GLN A 162 5.22 -9.93 23.37
CA GLN A 162 4.68 -11.24 23.76
C GLN A 162 5.76 -12.33 23.67
#